data_8d9c510115681bdef7e2413fb686f091
#
_entry.id   8d9c510115681bdef7e2413fb686f091
#
_cell.length_a   1.000
_cell.length_b   1.000
_cell.length_c   1.000
_cell.angle_alpha   90.00
_cell.angle_beta   90.00
_cell.angle_gamma   90.00
#
_symmetry.space_group_name_H-M   'P 1'
#
loop_
_entity.id
_entity.type
_entity.pdbx_description
1 polymer ?
#
loop_
_entity_poly.entity_id
_entity_poly.type
_entity_poly.pdbx_seq_one_letter_code
_entity_poly.pdbx_strand_id
1 'polypeptide(L)'
;MKTFLVYNTSYFGDTILTDALCRNLKRLYPESRLVFVSNKPFTDISRYMDGVDEVWTYDKWGIHKGLAGWYKFYKEHKNQYVFDAAFVIYGNERGILLSKFLGAKKIYADNRHAIVRLLLSNGKINYGKWIHVQDRHAYLAELYAGKPMESMKIRYHVPDEAFAYINEQLLKGISKPIIGLNPVTKREEKDLKPDTLLALAQKIKEAGMIPAMIGAGKDCESYYENLPPADRQVLLNLVNKTTIPQLGALLKSCAVLISADTGTAHFALALDVPVVDVFYLNDEANLAAWGPKAFYRHRLIARGGDFSAENIWKNTQDLIAENISL
;
A
#
# COMPACT_ATOMS: atom_id res chain seq x y z
N MET A 1 -20.39 22.75 -1.91
CA MET A 1 -19.61 21.50 -1.94
C MET A 1 -18.14 21.87 -2.02
N LYS A 2 -17.25 21.31 -1.16
CA LYS A 2 -15.80 21.52 -1.24
C LYS A 2 -15.18 20.58 -2.24
N THR A 3 -14.10 21.00 -2.90
CA THR A 3 -13.34 20.14 -3.81
C THR A 3 -11.89 20.09 -3.38
N PHE A 4 -11.34 18.88 -3.21
CA PHE A 4 -10.00 18.63 -2.74
C PHE A 4 -9.16 17.93 -3.79
N LEU A 5 -7.87 18.27 -3.87
CA LEU A 5 -6.86 17.58 -4.64
C LEU A 5 -5.93 16.83 -3.69
N VAL A 6 -5.78 15.52 -3.85
CA VAL A 6 -4.74 14.74 -3.19
C VAL A 6 -3.70 14.34 -4.23
N TYR A 7 -2.45 14.71 -4.01
CA TYR A 7 -1.37 14.38 -4.92
C TYR A 7 -0.41 13.38 -4.26
N ASN A 8 -0.44 12.15 -4.76
CA ASN A 8 0.55 11.14 -4.38
C ASN A 8 0.98 10.34 -5.62
N THR A 9 2.21 10.55 -6.07
CA THR A 9 2.83 9.82 -7.18
C THR A 9 3.98 8.93 -6.72
N SER A 10 3.94 8.47 -5.46
CA SER A 10 4.93 7.60 -4.84
C SER A 10 4.75 6.14 -5.25
N TYR A 11 5.14 5.22 -4.38
CA TYR A 11 5.06 3.78 -4.62
C TYR A 11 3.76 3.17 -4.09
N PHE A 12 3.62 1.86 -4.30
CA PHE A 12 2.44 1.07 -3.98
C PHE A 12 1.98 1.25 -2.52
N GLY A 13 2.87 0.99 -1.54
CA GLY A 13 2.55 1.11 -0.12
C GLY A 13 2.16 2.52 0.30
N ASP A 14 2.90 3.53 -0.19
CA ASP A 14 2.60 4.94 0.10
C ASP A 14 1.21 5.34 -0.41
N THR A 15 0.84 4.82 -1.58
CA THR A 15 -0.46 5.15 -2.20
C THR A 15 -1.59 4.61 -1.35
N ILE A 16 -1.55 3.34 -0.93
CA ILE A 16 -2.63 2.76 -0.11
C ILE A 16 -2.70 3.39 1.29
N LEU A 17 -1.57 3.76 1.91
CA LEU A 17 -1.54 4.45 3.20
C LEU A 17 -2.19 5.85 3.15
N THR A 18 -2.33 6.43 1.96
CA THR A 18 -2.99 7.74 1.78
C THR A 18 -4.52 7.65 1.91
N ASP A 19 -5.09 6.45 1.89
CA ASP A 19 -6.52 6.24 2.17
C ASP A 19 -6.95 6.89 3.51
N ALA A 20 -6.10 6.84 4.53
CA ALA A 20 -6.37 7.47 5.81
C ALA A 20 -6.62 9.00 5.72
N LEU A 21 -5.89 9.69 4.83
CA LEU A 21 -6.16 11.10 4.52
C LEU A 21 -7.50 11.27 3.82
N CYS A 22 -7.74 10.48 2.76
CA CYS A 22 -8.96 10.57 1.95
C CYS A 22 -10.21 10.36 2.81
N ARG A 23 -10.21 9.33 3.65
CA ARG A 23 -11.32 9.03 4.56
C ARG A 23 -11.50 10.08 5.66
N ASN A 24 -10.43 10.64 6.21
CA ASN A 24 -10.54 11.77 7.14
C ASN A 24 -11.14 13.01 6.49
N LEU A 25 -10.77 13.31 5.24
CA LEU A 25 -11.39 14.41 4.48
C LEU A 25 -12.88 14.16 4.27
N LYS A 26 -13.29 12.95 3.90
CA LYS A 26 -14.71 12.59 3.74
C LYS A 26 -15.46 12.62 5.08
N ARG A 27 -14.85 12.17 6.18
CA ARG A 27 -15.46 12.25 7.51
C ARG A 27 -15.72 13.69 7.94
N LEU A 28 -14.75 14.58 7.69
CA LEU A 28 -14.84 16.00 8.06
C LEU A 28 -15.72 16.82 7.09
N TYR A 29 -15.80 16.38 5.85
CA TYR A 29 -16.55 17.03 4.77
C TYR A 29 -17.26 15.98 3.89
N PRO A 30 -18.36 15.37 4.35
CA PRO A 30 -19.01 14.24 3.67
C PRO A 30 -19.40 14.55 2.22
N GLU A 31 -19.89 15.76 1.96
CA GLU A 31 -20.31 16.21 0.63
C GLU A 31 -19.17 16.75 -0.25
N SER A 32 -17.91 16.55 0.17
CA SER A 32 -16.78 17.01 -0.64
C SER A 32 -16.54 16.09 -1.85
N ARG A 33 -15.97 16.68 -2.92
CA ARG A 33 -15.36 15.93 -4.02
C ARG A 33 -13.87 15.82 -3.77
N LEU A 34 -13.33 14.61 -3.93
CA LEU A 34 -11.92 14.32 -3.78
C LEU A 34 -11.34 13.78 -5.09
N VAL A 35 -10.45 14.55 -5.71
CA VAL A 35 -9.69 14.17 -6.91
C VAL A 35 -8.30 13.69 -6.47
N PHE A 36 -7.90 12.49 -6.89
CA PHE A 36 -6.62 11.90 -6.53
C PHE A 36 -5.69 11.84 -7.76
N VAL A 37 -4.53 12.48 -7.68
CA VAL A 37 -3.46 12.34 -8.68
C VAL A 37 -2.57 11.17 -8.29
N SER A 38 -2.66 10.08 -9.05
CA SER A 38 -1.94 8.83 -8.82
C SER A 38 -0.91 8.57 -9.89
N ASN A 39 0.21 7.95 -9.51
CA ASN A 39 1.17 7.45 -10.49
C ASN A 39 0.58 6.27 -11.28
N LYS A 40 0.76 6.25 -12.60
CA LYS A 40 0.12 5.31 -13.53
C LYS A 40 0.13 3.84 -13.10
N PRO A 41 1.24 3.24 -12.62
CA PRO A 41 1.24 1.84 -12.19
C PRO A 41 0.35 1.55 -10.98
N PHE A 42 -0.01 2.59 -10.19
CA PHE A 42 -0.75 2.47 -8.95
C PHE A 42 -2.13 3.14 -8.98
N THR A 43 -2.58 3.53 -10.17
CA THR A 43 -3.87 4.22 -10.37
C THR A 43 -5.04 3.38 -9.83
N ASP A 44 -5.00 2.06 -9.99
CA ASP A 44 -6.08 1.19 -9.51
C ASP A 44 -6.15 1.10 -7.98
N ILE A 45 -5.05 1.41 -7.26
CA ILE A 45 -5.15 1.56 -5.80
C ILE A 45 -6.08 2.72 -5.47
N SER A 46 -5.79 3.90 -6.04
CA SER A 46 -6.57 5.11 -5.74
C SER A 46 -8.01 5.02 -6.24
N ARG A 47 -8.26 4.29 -7.33
CA ARG A 47 -9.60 4.14 -7.93
C ARG A 47 -10.57 3.40 -7.01
N TYR A 48 -10.06 2.49 -6.20
CA TYR A 48 -10.89 1.66 -5.32
C TYR A 48 -10.72 1.99 -3.83
N MET A 49 -10.21 3.20 -3.51
CA MET A 49 -10.26 3.77 -2.16
C MET A 49 -11.63 4.37 -1.87
N ASP A 50 -12.19 4.14 -0.69
CA ASP A 50 -13.52 4.60 -0.28
C ASP A 50 -13.71 6.12 -0.31
N GLY A 51 -12.65 6.89 -0.16
CA GLY A 51 -12.72 8.35 -0.05
C GLY A 51 -12.45 9.10 -1.36
N VAL A 52 -12.21 8.42 -2.48
CA VAL A 52 -11.81 9.02 -3.76
C VAL A 52 -12.98 9.02 -4.74
N ASP A 53 -13.32 10.18 -5.27
CA ASP A 53 -14.41 10.33 -6.25
C ASP A 53 -13.89 10.28 -7.70
N GLU A 54 -12.66 10.74 -7.93
CA GLU A 54 -12.05 10.80 -9.26
C GLU A 54 -10.55 10.60 -9.18
N VAL A 55 -9.98 9.89 -10.17
CA VAL A 55 -8.53 9.63 -10.24
C VAL A 55 -7.95 10.19 -11.52
N TRP A 56 -6.92 11.02 -11.37
CA TRP A 56 -6.10 11.51 -12.47
C TRP A 56 -4.79 10.73 -12.54
N THR A 57 -4.57 10.06 -13.67
CA THR A 57 -3.41 9.21 -13.89
C THR A 57 -2.21 10.02 -14.34
N TYR A 58 -1.17 10.12 -13.50
CA TYR A 58 0.09 10.77 -13.81
C TYR A 58 1.14 9.74 -14.25
N ASP A 59 1.43 9.69 -15.56
CA ASP A 59 2.45 8.79 -16.13
C ASP A 59 3.84 9.44 -16.07
N LYS A 60 4.44 9.47 -14.88
CA LYS A 60 5.70 10.18 -14.62
C LYS A 60 6.92 9.58 -15.32
N TRP A 61 6.83 8.34 -15.78
CA TRP A 61 7.90 7.66 -16.53
C TRP A 61 7.65 7.61 -18.03
N GLY A 62 6.44 7.94 -18.48
CA GLY A 62 6.01 8.01 -19.89
C GLY A 62 5.66 9.42 -20.32
N ILE A 63 4.40 9.61 -20.73
CA ILE A 63 3.93 10.85 -21.39
C ILE A 63 3.99 12.11 -20.52
N HIS A 64 4.07 11.96 -19.17
CA HIS A 64 4.18 13.08 -18.23
C HIS A 64 5.60 13.23 -17.66
N LYS A 65 6.62 12.67 -18.33
CA LYS A 65 8.02 12.77 -17.90
C LYS A 65 8.59 14.18 -18.13
N GLY A 66 9.36 14.67 -17.18
CA GLY A 66 10.07 15.96 -17.27
C GLY A 66 9.13 17.18 -17.19
N LEU A 67 9.64 18.36 -17.56
CA LEU A 67 8.87 19.61 -17.50
C LEU A 67 7.78 19.68 -18.58
N ALA A 68 8.06 19.23 -19.79
CA ALA A 68 7.10 19.19 -20.90
C ALA A 68 5.92 18.26 -20.57
N GLY A 69 6.20 17.07 -20.03
CA GLY A 69 5.16 16.14 -19.59
C GLY A 69 4.37 16.65 -18.40
N TRP A 70 5.00 17.34 -17.45
CA TRP A 70 4.34 18.01 -16.35
C TRP A 70 3.36 19.11 -16.87
N TYR A 71 3.81 19.94 -17.83
CA TYR A 71 2.98 20.97 -18.44
C TYR A 71 1.83 20.37 -19.26
N LYS A 72 2.07 19.24 -19.94
CA LYS A 72 1.02 18.47 -20.63
C LYS A 72 -0.07 18.06 -19.64
N PHE A 73 0.28 17.42 -18.53
CA PHE A 73 -0.66 17.01 -17.48
C PHE A 73 -1.45 18.22 -16.93
N TYR A 74 -0.78 19.34 -16.67
CA TYR A 74 -1.46 20.57 -16.28
C TYR A 74 -2.49 21.01 -17.32
N LYS A 75 -2.14 21.00 -18.61
CA LYS A 75 -3.06 21.39 -19.70
C LYS A 75 -4.28 20.47 -19.81
N GLU A 76 -4.11 19.19 -19.55
CA GLU A 76 -5.18 18.19 -19.57
C GLU A 76 -6.22 18.43 -18.47
N HIS A 77 -5.80 18.97 -17.31
CA HIS A 77 -6.65 19.08 -16.13
C HIS A 77 -6.95 20.51 -15.67
N LYS A 78 -6.33 21.54 -16.27
CA LYS A 78 -6.60 22.92 -15.94
C LYS A 78 -8.08 23.27 -16.14
N ASN A 79 -8.64 24.08 -15.25
CA ASN A 79 -10.01 24.58 -15.31
C ASN A 79 -11.11 23.50 -15.15
N GLN A 80 -10.78 22.25 -14.82
CA GLN A 80 -11.81 21.24 -14.54
C GLN A 80 -12.49 21.50 -13.20
N TYR A 81 -11.73 21.93 -12.21
CA TYR A 81 -12.22 22.21 -10.85
C TYR A 81 -11.59 23.46 -10.25
N VAL A 82 -12.31 24.05 -9.29
CA VAL A 82 -11.75 25.01 -8.34
C VAL A 82 -11.49 24.28 -7.04
N PHE A 83 -10.22 24.04 -6.71
CA PHE A 83 -9.85 23.31 -5.51
C PHE A 83 -9.82 24.22 -4.28
N ASP A 84 -10.59 23.86 -3.24
CA ASP A 84 -10.54 24.56 -1.95
C ASP A 84 -9.23 24.29 -1.22
N ALA A 85 -8.69 23.07 -1.34
CA ALA A 85 -7.36 22.74 -0.88
C ALA A 85 -6.72 21.60 -1.70
N ALA A 86 -5.38 21.58 -1.71
CA ALA A 86 -4.57 20.50 -2.20
C ALA A 86 -3.72 19.92 -1.07
N PHE A 87 -3.59 18.60 -1.04
CA PHE A 87 -2.79 17.84 -0.09
C PHE A 87 -1.71 17.07 -0.85
N VAL A 88 -0.45 17.44 -0.66
CA VAL A 88 0.68 16.90 -1.42
C VAL A 88 1.54 16.03 -0.52
N ILE A 89 1.49 14.73 -0.77
CA ILE A 89 2.19 13.73 0.04
C ILE A 89 3.71 13.83 -0.17
N TYR A 90 4.45 13.69 0.93
CA TYR A 90 5.92 13.83 1.01
C TYR A 90 6.47 15.17 0.51
N GLY A 91 5.65 16.20 0.44
CA GLY A 91 6.07 17.52 0.00
C GLY A 91 6.69 17.55 -1.40
N ASN A 92 6.18 16.70 -2.31
CA ASN A 92 6.64 16.64 -3.68
C ASN A 92 6.53 18.00 -4.37
N GLU A 93 7.67 18.59 -4.74
CA GLU A 93 7.73 19.96 -5.30
C GLU A 93 6.90 20.12 -6.57
N ARG A 94 6.96 19.12 -7.46
CA ARG A 94 6.16 19.13 -8.70
C ARG A 94 4.67 19.11 -8.39
N GLY A 95 4.25 18.36 -7.38
CA GLY A 95 2.88 18.31 -6.90
C GLY A 95 2.43 19.63 -6.28
N ILE A 96 3.30 20.29 -5.49
CA ILE A 96 3.03 21.61 -4.91
C ILE A 96 2.83 22.65 -6.01
N LEU A 97 3.76 22.71 -6.98
CA LEU A 97 3.66 23.61 -8.13
C LEU A 97 2.42 23.31 -8.98
N LEU A 98 2.16 22.04 -9.28
CA LEU A 98 0.96 21.65 -10.01
C LEU A 98 -0.31 22.11 -9.30
N SER A 99 -0.41 21.90 -7.99
CA SER A 99 -1.54 22.33 -7.19
C SER A 99 -1.76 23.85 -7.26
N LYS A 100 -0.66 24.62 -7.24
CA LYS A 100 -0.70 26.07 -7.40
C LYS A 100 -1.21 26.48 -8.78
N PHE A 101 -0.68 25.87 -9.84
CA PHE A 101 -1.09 26.17 -11.22
C PHE A 101 -2.54 25.72 -11.51
N LEU A 102 -3.02 24.65 -10.89
CA LEU A 102 -4.42 24.20 -10.95
C LEU A 102 -5.37 25.10 -10.12
N GLY A 103 -4.85 26.14 -9.48
CA GLY A 103 -5.68 27.12 -8.78
C GLY A 103 -6.13 26.71 -7.38
N ALA A 104 -5.43 25.76 -6.73
CA ALA A 104 -5.75 25.40 -5.35
C ALA A 104 -5.63 26.62 -4.42
N LYS A 105 -6.71 26.95 -3.68
CA LYS A 105 -6.76 28.11 -2.76
C LYS A 105 -5.81 27.95 -1.59
N LYS A 106 -5.65 26.71 -1.09
CA LYS A 106 -4.75 26.35 0.00
C LYS A 106 -3.97 25.09 -0.38
N ILE A 107 -2.70 24.99 0.03
CA ILE A 107 -1.85 23.84 -0.25
C ILE A 107 -1.22 23.37 1.06
N TYR A 108 -1.39 22.10 1.39
CA TYR A 108 -0.86 21.46 2.58
C TYR A 108 0.12 20.35 2.17
N ALA A 109 1.32 20.40 2.69
CA ALA A 109 2.34 19.40 2.42
C ALA A 109 3.41 19.39 3.52
N ASP A 110 4.03 18.22 3.73
CA ASP A 110 5.29 18.13 4.48
C ASP A 110 6.43 18.45 3.52
N ASN A 111 6.93 19.68 3.54
CA ASN A 111 8.01 20.12 2.67
C ASN A 111 9.23 20.59 3.46
N ARG A 112 10.39 20.05 3.08
CA ARG A 112 11.69 20.38 3.67
C ARG A 112 12.43 21.49 2.91
N HIS A 113 12.03 21.77 1.65
CA HIS A 113 12.70 22.74 0.78
C HIS A 113 12.15 24.16 0.96
N ALA A 114 13.04 25.11 1.22
CA ALA A 114 12.67 26.49 1.56
C ALA A 114 11.86 27.20 0.47
N ILE A 115 12.19 26.97 -0.80
CA ILE A 115 11.60 27.72 -1.95
C ILE A 115 10.10 27.44 -2.07
N VAL A 116 9.68 26.19 -2.07
CA VAL A 116 8.26 25.85 -2.24
C VAL A 116 7.46 26.00 -0.94
N ARG A 117 8.13 26.16 0.21
CA ARG A 117 7.47 26.42 1.49
C ARG A 117 6.62 27.69 1.47
N LEU A 118 7.00 28.69 0.70
CA LEU A 118 6.23 29.93 0.51
C LEU A 118 4.88 29.71 -0.16
N LEU A 119 4.67 28.60 -0.85
CA LEU A 119 3.42 28.23 -1.49
C LEU A 119 2.49 27.44 -0.54
N LEU A 120 2.99 27.00 0.60
CA LEU A 120 2.20 26.20 1.55
C LEU A 120 1.34 27.08 2.45
N SER A 121 0.16 26.59 2.73
CA SER A 121 -0.78 27.19 3.69
C SER A 121 -0.52 26.72 5.13
N ASN A 122 0.33 25.73 5.32
CA ASN A 122 0.86 25.29 6.60
C ASN A 122 2.32 25.72 6.76
N GLY A 123 2.73 26.01 7.98
CA GLY A 123 4.12 26.23 8.33
C GLY A 123 4.91 24.91 8.36
N LYS A 124 6.05 24.91 9.07
CA LYS A 124 6.80 23.67 9.35
C LYS A 124 5.91 22.71 10.14
N ILE A 125 5.68 21.52 9.60
CA ILE A 125 4.91 20.49 10.29
C ILE A 125 5.75 19.87 11.40
N ASN A 126 5.20 19.86 12.61
CA ASN A 126 5.69 19.05 13.71
C ASN A 126 4.66 17.92 13.91
N TYR A 127 5.02 16.73 13.52
CA TYR A 127 4.12 15.58 13.63
C TYR A 127 3.88 15.12 15.07
N GLY A 128 4.73 15.51 16.03
CA GLY A 128 4.56 15.13 17.43
C GLY A 128 4.35 13.63 17.63
N LYS A 129 3.16 13.25 18.09
CA LYS A 129 2.76 11.84 18.28
C LYS A 129 2.46 11.07 16.98
N TRP A 130 2.31 11.76 15.84
CA TRP A 130 1.97 11.14 14.56
C TRP A 130 3.22 10.60 13.88
N ILE A 131 3.80 9.53 14.41
CA ILE A 131 5.03 8.91 13.92
C ILE A 131 4.74 8.05 12.70
N HIS A 132 3.67 7.27 12.72
CA HIS A 132 3.29 6.37 11.64
C HIS A 132 2.90 7.13 10.37
N VAL A 133 3.39 6.68 9.20
CA VAL A 133 3.20 7.35 7.91
C VAL A 133 1.74 7.55 7.56
N GLN A 134 0.89 6.56 7.81
CA GLN A 134 -0.56 6.67 7.63
C GLN A 134 -1.16 7.86 8.38
N ASP A 135 -0.76 8.07 9.64
CA ASP A 135 -1.26 9.18 10.47
C ASP A 135 -0.67 10.52 10.01
N ARG A 136 0.59 10.53 9.52
CA ARG A 136 1.18 11.75 8.94
C ARG A 136 0.41 12.22 7.71
N HIS A 137 -0.03 11.29 6.86
CA HIS A 137 -0.88 11.63 5.73
C HIS A 137 -2.22 12.21 6.22
N ALA A 138 -2.89 11.54 7.15
CA ALA A 138 -4.17 11.97 7.70
C ALA A 138 -4.09 13.32 8.45
N TYR A 139 -2.95 13.63 9.06
CA TYR A 139 -2.71 14.88 9.79
C TYR A 139 -2.83 16.12 8.88
N LEU A 140 -2.60 15.99 7.58
CA LEU A 140 -2.84 17.10 6.64
C LEU A 140 -4.32 17.53 6.61
N ALA A 141 -5.25 16.60 6.83
CA ALA A 141 -6.67 16.94 6.95
C ALA A 141 -6.96 17.72 8.24
N GLU A 142 -6.32 17.36 9.36
CA GLU A 142 -6.42 18.10 10.62
C GLU A 142 -5.92 19.53 10.47
N LEU A 143 -4.76 19.72 9.84
CA LEU A 143 -4.19 21.06 9.57
C LEU A 143 -5.11 21.94 8.73
N TYR A 144 -5.82 21.35 7.78
CA TYR A 144 -6.79 22.10 6.96
C TYR A 144 -8.06 22.43 7.72
N ALA A 145 -8.61 21.46 8.43
CA ALA A 145 -9.92 21.55 9.06
C ALA A 145 -9.90 22.28 10.41
N GLY A 146 -8.75 22.31 11.09
CA GLY A 146 -8.66 22.75 12.50
C GLY A 146 -9.42 21.84 13.46
N LYS A 147 -9.69 20.59 13.04
CA LYS A 147 -10.41 19.58 13.83
C LYS A 147 -9.59 18.29 13.84
N PRO A 148 -9.58 17.53 14.95
CA PRO A 148 -8.78 16.31 15.07
C PRO A 148 -9.06 15.31 13.96
N MET A 149 -8.00 14.74 13.40
CA MET A 149 -8.08 13.56 12.55
C MET A 149 -8.28 12.30 13.40
N GLU A 150 -8.74 11.24 12.79
CA GLU A 150 -8.84 9.92 13.40
C GLU A 150 -7.78 8.98 12.81
N SER A 151 -7.09 8.24 13.71
CA SER A 151 -6.28 7.11 13.29
C SER A 151 -7.21 5.93 13.01
N MET A 152 -7.31 5.52 11.76
CA MET A 152 -8.28 4.53 11.31
C MET A 152 -7.65 3.47 10.42
N LYS A 153 -8.28 2.31 10.30
CA LYS A 153 -7.88 1.31 9.30
C LYS A 153 -7.97 1.90 7.90
N ILE A 154 -6.95 1.69 7.09
CA ILE A 154 -7.04 1.91 5.64
C ILE A 154 -7.94 0.84 5.02
N ARG A 155 -8.55 1.14 3.87
CA ARG A 155 -9.47 0.24 3.19
C ARG A 155 -9.25 0.25 1.68
N TYR A 156 -9.56 -0.87 1.08
CA TYR A 156 -9.58 -1.02 -0.36
C TYR A 156 -10.78 -1.88 -0.76
N HIS A 157 -11.53 -1.39 -1.73
CA HIS A 157 -12.66 -2.14 -2.31
C HIS A 157 -12.15 -3.01 -3.46
N VAL A 158 -12.36 -4.32 -3.38
CA VAL A 158 -12.02 -5.24 -4.47
C VAL A 158 -13.23 -5.37 -5.39
N PRO A 159 -13.12 -5.04 -6.68
CA PRO A 159 -14.23 -5.17 -7.60
C PRO A 159 -14.57 -6.64 -7.90
N ASP A 160 -15.87 -6.93 -8.14
CA ASP A 160 -16.38 -8.31 -8.30
C ASP A 160 -15.73 -9.06 -9.47
N GLU A 161 -15.41 -8.38 -10.56
CA GLU A 161 -14.72 -8.97 -11.70
C GLU A 161 -13.33 -9.51 -11.35
N ALA A 162 -12.67 -8.95 -10.35
CA ALA A 162 -11.39 -9.45 -9.88
C ALA A 162 -11.53 -10.79 -9.17
N PHE A 163 -12.58 -10.96 -8.35
CA PHE A 163 -12.89 -12.25 -7.72
C PHE A 163 -13.24 -13.31 -8.76
N ALA A 164 -14.07 -12.97 -9.76
CA ALA A 164 -14.41 -13.88 -10.83
C ALA A 164 -13.16 -14.40 -11.56
N TYR A 165 -12.26 -13.48 -11.94
CA TYR A 165 -10.99 -13.86 -12.58
C TYR A 165 -10.13 -14.79 -11.71
N ILE A 166 -9.93 -14.46 -10.43
CA ILE A 166 -9.10 -15.27 -9.53
C ILE A 166 -9.68 -16.67 -9.38
N ASN A 167 -10.99 -16.79 -9.14
CA ASN A 167 -11.63 -18.08 -8.93
C ASN A 167 -11.64 -18.96 -10.20
N GLU A 168 -11.85 -18.38 -11.36
CA GLU A 168 -11.97 -19.12 -12.60
C GLU A 168 -10.63 -19.43 -13.27
N GLN A 169 -9.63 -18.54 -13.14
CA GLN A 169 -8.38 -18.65 -13.89
C GLN A 169 -7.19 -19.10 -13.05
N LEU A 170 -7.07 -18.65 -11.79
CA LEU A 170 -5.89 -18.92 -10.97
C LEU A 170 -6.12 -19.95 -9.87
N LEU A 171 -7.32 -19.99 -9.29
CA LEU A 171 -7.64 -20.87 -8.15
C LEU A 171 -8.65 -21.96 -8.52
N LYS A 172 -8.96 -22.14 -9.80
CA LYS A 172 -9.89 -23.16 -10.25
C LYS A 172 -9.47 -24.56 -9.78
N GLY A 173 -10.39 -25.24 -9.08
CA GLY A 173 -10.15 -26.58 -8.54
C GLY A 173 -9.33 -26.59 -7.23
N ILE A 174 -8.96 -25.44 -6.71
CA ILE A 174 -8.29 -25.32 -5.42
C ILE A 174 -9.36 -25.19 -4.33
N SER A 175 -9.42 -26.17 -3.43
CA SER A 175 -10.33 -26.19 -2.28
C SER A 175 -9.62 -26.07 -0.93
N LYS A 176 -8.30 -26.20 -0.92
CA LYS A 176 -7.47 -26.11 0.29
C LYS A 176 -7.19 -24.65 0.65
N PRO A 177 -7.04 -24.31 1.95
CA PRO A 177 -6.63 -22.97 2.37
C PRO A 177 -5.29 -22.59 1.75
N ILE A 178 -5.17 -21.32 1.34
CA ILE A 178 -3.96 -20.77 0.72
C ILE A 178 -3.24 -19.89 1.73
N ILE A 179 -1.94 -20.05 1.84
CA ILE A 179 -1.04 -19.13 2.54
C ILE A 179 -0.25 -18.35 1.49
N GLY A 180 -0.48 -17.04 1.44
CA GLY A 180 0.27 -16.15 0.56
C GLY A 180 1.70 -15.96 1.08
N LEU A 181 2.68 -16.01 0.19
CA LEU A 181 4.10 -15.78 0.47
C LEU A 181 4.59 -14.64 -0.43
N ASN A 182 4.94 -13.49 0.15
CA ASN A 182 5.50 -12.34 -0.56
C ASN A 182 6.93 -12.07 -0.06
N PRO A 183 7.93 -12.82 -0.57
CA PRO A 183 9.28 -12.80 -0.02
C PRO A 183 10.15 -11.63 -0.49
N VAL A 184 9.80 -10.94 -1.60
CA VAL A 184 10.69 -10.01 -2.31
C VAL A 184 10.32 -8.58 -2.04
N THR A 185 11.32 -7.75 -1.76
CA THR A 185 11.20 -6.30 -1.54
C THR A 185 11.93 -5.52 -2.65
N LYS A 186 12.01 -4.20 -2.52
CA LYS A 186 12.87 -3.36 -3.37
C LYS A 186 14.33 -3.31 -2.92
N ARG A 187 14.66 -4.00 -1.84
CA ARG A 187 15.98 -4.02 -1.23
C ARG A 187 16.30 -5.46 -0.84
N GLU A 188 17.12 -6.13 -1.64
CA GLU A 188 17.46 -7.56 -1.53
C GLU A 188 17.85 -7.98 -0.09
N GLU A 189 18.51 -7.09 0.65
CA GLU A 189 18.87 -7.35 2.04
C GLU A 189 17.69 -7.48 3.00
N LYS A 190 16.49 -7.08 2.56
CA LYS A 190 15.22 -7.22 3.29
C LYS A 190 14.38 -8.42 2.84
N ASP A 191 14.80 -9.11 1.80
CA ASP A 191 14.06 -10.25 1.26
C ASP A 191 14.04 -11.42 2.23
N LEU A 192 12.96 -12.19 2.24
CA LEU A 192 12.91 -13.45 2.94
C LEU A 192 13.95 -14.40 2.31
N LYS A 193 14.77 -15.02 3.16
CA LYS A 193 15.83 -15.91 2.66
C LYS A 193 15.24 -17.11 1.92
N PRO A 194 15.83 -17.56 0.77
CA PRO A 194 15.33 -18.69 -0.01
C PRO A 194 15.10 -19.96 0.83
N ASP A 195 16.06 -20.31 1.68
CA ASP A 195 15.96 -21.50 2.54
C ASP A 195 14.79 -21.38 3.53
N THR A 196 14.58 -20.18 4.10
CA THR A 196 13.44 -19.92 4.99
C THR A 196 12.12 -20.03 4.22
N LEU A 197 12.05 -19.49 3.00
CA LEU A 197 10.85 -19.58 2.16
C LEU A 197 10.50 -21.03 1.85
N LEU A 198 11.48 -21.84 1.42
CA LEU A 198 11.26 -23.24 1.06
C LEU A 198 10.88 -24.08 2.28
N ALA A 199 11.52 -23.86 3.42
CA ALA A 199 11.14 -24.52 4.67
C ALA A 199 9.71 -24.16 5.12
N LEU A 200 9.29 -22.90 4.98
CA LEU A 200 7.91 -22.46 5.22
C LEU A 200 6.93 -23.14 4.25
N ALA A 201 7.27 -23.17 2.96
CA ALA A 201 6.42 -23.79 1.94
C ALA A 201 6.19 -25.28 2.23
N GLN A 202 7.23 -25.98 2.69
CA GLN A 202 7.11 -27.38 3.07
C GLN A 202 6.20 -27.56 4.29
N LYS A 203 6.36 -26.75 5.35
CA LYS A 203 5.50 -26.77 6.54
C LYS A 203 4.03 -26.49 6.22
N ILE A 204 3.76 -25.52 5.36
CA ILE A 204 2.41 -25.17 4.87
C ILE A 204 1.78 -26.38 4.15
N LYS A 205 2.55 -27.05 3.27
CA LYS A 205 2.10 -28.23 2.53
C LYS A 205 1.81 -29.41 3.46
N GLU A 206 2.67 -29.66 4.44
CA GLU A 206 2.51 -30.72 5.46
C GLU A 206 1.27 -30.48 6.32
N ALA A 207 0.92 -29.22 6.58
CA ALA A 207 -0.33 -28.85 7.24
C ALA A 207 -1.58 -28.94 6.33
N GLY A 208 -1.45 -29.46 5.11
CA GLY A 208 -2.55 -29.65 4.17
C GLY A 208 -3.00 -28.37 3.45
N MET A 209 -2.23 -27.29 3.51
CA MET A 209 -2.51 -26.00 2.88
C MET A 209 -1.65 -25.78 1.63
N ILE A 210 -1.90 -24.71 0.90
CA ILE A 210 -1.19 -24.37 -0.34
C ILE A 210 -0.29 -23.16 -0.11
N PRO A 211 1.04 -23.30 -0.24
CA PRO A 211 1.95 -22.17 -0.25
C PRO A 211 1.93 -21.50 -1.61
N ALA A 212 1.43 -20.25 -1.70
CA ALA A 212 1.34 -19.49 -2.94
C ALA A 212 2.34 -18.34 -2.94
N MET A 213 3.34 -18.38 -3.82
CA MET A 213 4.27 -17.26 -3.98
C MET A 213 3.62 -16.15 -4.80
N ILE A 214 3.54 -14.96 -4.20
CA ILE A 214 2.89 -13.76 -4.74
C ILE A 214 3.95 -12.68 -4.93
N GLY A 215 3.82 -11.88 -5.97
CA GLY A 215 4.70 -10.76 -6.23
C GLY A 215 4.63 -10.31 -7.69
N ALA A 216 5.27 -9.20 -7.99
CA ALA A 216 5.31 -8.66 -9.34
C ALA A 216 6.66 -8.01 -9.67
N GLY A 217 7.03 -8.08 -10.93
CA GLY A 217 8.26 -7.51 -11.49
C GLY A 217 9.39 -8.51 -11.60
N LYS A 218 10.46 -8.06 -12.25
CA LYS A 218 11.63 -8.90 -12.55
C LYS A 218 12.33 -9.44 -11.31
N ASP A 219 12.36 -8.65 -10.22
CA ASP A 219 13.00 -9.06 -8.97
C ASP A 219 12.31 -10.30 -8.39
N CYS A 220 10.96 -10.32 -8.38
CA CYS A 220 10.18 -11.48 -7.93
C CYS A 220 10.32 -12.69 -8.85
N GLU A 221 10.35 -12.46 -10.16
CA GLU A 221 10.56 -13.50 -11.17
C GLU A 221 11.93 -14.15 -11.00
N SER A 222 13.00 -13.34 -10.94
CA SER A 222 14.36 -13.83 -10.73
C SER A 222 14.52 -14.55 -9.40
N TYR A 223 13.90 -14.05 -8.33
CA TYR A 223 13.92 -14.74 -7.04
C TYR A 223 13.32 -16.16 -7.15
N TYR A 224 12.15 -16.30 -7.79
CA TYR A 224 11.51 -17.60 -8.00
C TYR A 224 12.34 -18.52 -8.90
N GLU A 225 12.91 -18.02 -9.98
CA GLU A 225 13.71 -18.80 -10.92
C GLU A 225 15.01 -19.29 -10.33
N ASN A 226 15.61 -18.53 -9.41
CA ASN A 226 16.83 -18.91 -8.70
C ASN A 226 16.60 -19.94 -7.57
N LEU A 227 15.36 -20.24 -7.19
CA LEU A 227 15.07 -21.35 -6.29
C LEU A 227 15.41 -22.70 -6.94
N PRO A 228 15.93 -23.68 -6.20
CA PRO A 228 16.21 -25.01 -6.75
C PRO A 228 14.97 -25.61 -7.44
N PRO A 229 15.09 -26.09 -8.69
CA PRO A 229 13.94 -26.55 -9.48
C PRO A 229 13.10 -27.65 -8.81
N ALA A 230 13.73 -28.55 -8.06
CA ALA A 230 13.05 -29.62 -7.34
C ALA A 230 12.21 -29.05 -6.17
N ASP A 231 12.75 -28.06 -5.46
CA ASP A 231 12.14 -27.53 -4.23
C ASP A 231 11.03 -26.51 -4.53
N ARG A 232 11.22 -25.68 -5.58
CA ARG A 232 10.20 -24.66 -5.95
C ARG A 232 8.87 -25.25 -6.41
N GLN A 233 8.82 -26.54 -6.78
CA GLN A 233 7.59 -27.23 -7.18
C GLN A 233 6.57 -27.35 -6.03
N VAL A 234 6.98 -27.16 -4.78
CA VAL A 234 6.06 -27.09 -3.65
C VAL A 234 5.18 -25.85 -3.70
N LEU A 235 5.65 -24.76 -4.35
CA LEU A 235 5.01 -23.47 -4.43
C LEU A 235 3.98 -23.40 -5.55
N LEU A 236 2.78 -22.89 -5.28
CA LEU A 236 1.90 -22.35 -6.31
C LEU A 236 2.48 -21.00 -6.78
N ASN A 237 3.05 -20.96 -7.98
CA ASN A 237 3.65 -19.75 -8.51
C ASN A 237 2.59 -18.80 -9.09
N LEU A 238 2.34 -17.68 -8.41
CA LEU A 238 1.44 -16.60 -8.81
C LEU A 238 2.18 -15.28 -9.09
N VAL A 239 3.51 -15.33 -9.24
CA VAL A 239 4.34 -14.17 -9.60
C VAL A 239 3.94 -13.65 -10.98
N ASN A 240 3.74 -12.34 -11.11
CA ASN A 240 3.31 -11.66 -12.34
C ASN A 240 1.95 -12.14 -12.92
N LYS A 241 1.09 -12.77 -12.12
CA LYS A 241 -0.19 -13.34 -12.60
C LYS A 241 -1.39 -12.44 -12.32
N THR A 242 -1.22 -11.31 -11.64
CA THR A 242 -2.33 -10.47 -11.19
C THR A 242 -2.10 -8.99 -11.52
N THR A 243 -3.17 -8.29 -11.86
CA THR A 243 -3.28 -6.83 -11.72
C THR A 243 -3.48 -6.47 -10.25
N ILE A 244 -3.48 -5.18 -9.91
CA ILE A 244 -3.69 -4.74 -8.51
C ILE A 244 -5.08 -5.16 -7.97
N PRO A 245 -6.21 -4.95 -8.68
CA PRO A 245 -7.49 -5.47 -8.22
C PRO A 245 -7.51 -6.99 -8.05
N GLN A 246 -6.92 -7.72 -8.99
CA GLN A 246 -6.81 -9.18 -8.92
C GLN A 246 -5.92 -9.64 -7.76
N LEU A 247 -4.83 -8.90 -7.46
CA LEU A 247 -4.03 -9.15 -6.26
C LEU A 247 -4.88 -8.97 -5.00
N GLY A 248 -5.75 -7.95 -4.96
CA GLY A 248 -6.70 -7.77 -3.86
C GLY A 248 -7.63 -8.97 -3.65
N ALA A 249 -8.20 -9.50 -4.74
CA ALA A 249 -9.05 -10.71 -4.69
C ALA A 249 -8.25 -11.94 -4.27
N LEU A 250 -7.02 -12.11 -4.78
CA LEU A 250 -6.14 -13.21 -4.40
C LEU A 250 -5.79 -13.15 -2.90
N LEU A 251 -5.41 -11.99 -2.38
CA LEU A 251 -5.11 -11.82 -0.96
C LEU A 251 -6.32 -12.14 -0.08
N LYS A 252 -7.52 -11.72 -0.45
CA LYS A 252 -8.76 -12.08 0.26
C LYS A 252 -9.08 -13.58 0.21
N SER A 253 -8.52 -14.30 -0.75
CA SER A 253 -8.62 -15.78 -0.83
C SER A 253 -7.56 -16.49 0.01
N CYS A 254 -6.57 -15.77 0.56
CA CYS A 254 -5.58 -16.31 1.46
C CYS A 254 -6.07 -16.31 2.91
N ALA A 255 -5.78 -17.37 3.65
CA ALA A 255 -6.03 -17.43 5.09
C ALA A 255 -5.12 -16.47 5.86
N VAL A 256 -3.85 -16.37 5.43
CA VAL A 256 -2.82 -15.48 5.99
C VAL A 256 -1.86 -15.09 4.85
N LEU A 257 -1.33 -13.88 4.89
CA LEU A 257 -0.17 -13.46 4.10
C LEU A 257 1.08 -13.46 4.99
N ILE A 258 2.14 -14.16 4.59
CA ILE A 258 3.49 -14.00 5.13
C ILE A 258 4.25 -13.09 4.16
N SER A 259 4.69 -11.93 4.64
CA SER A 259 5.31 -10.91 3.78
C SER A 259 6.59 -10.36 4.40
N ALA A 260 7.61 -10.16 3.58
CA ALA A 260 8.64 -9.21 3.91
C ALA A 260 8.07 -7.77 3.94
N ASP A 261 8.80 -6.81 4.54
CA ASP A 261 8.41 -5.39 4.64
C ASP A 261 8.15 -4.74 3.26
N THR A 262 6.92 -4.82 2.80
CA THR A 262 6.50 -4.36 1.45
C THR A 262 5.14 -3.67 1.44
N GLY A 263 4.86 -2.98 0.33
CA GLY A 263 3.53 -2.42 0.07
C GLY A 263 2.41 -3.47 0.02
N THR A 264 2.72 -4.73 -0.32
CA THR A 264 1.76 -5.83 -0.34
C THR A 264 1.25 -6.17 1.07
N ALA A 265 2.09 -6.06 2.10
CA ALA A 265 1.67 -6.22 3.49
C ALA A 265 0.62 -5.15 3.86
N HIS A 266 0.89 -3.87 3.58
CA HIS A 266 -0.09 -2.80 3.80
C HIS A 266 -1.39 -3.01 3.02
N PHE A 267 -1.29 -3.53 1.80
CA PHE A 267 -2.46 -3.82 0.98
C PHE A 267 -3.31 -4.96 1.56
N ALA A 268 -2.69 -6.02 2.06
CA ALA A 268 -3.37 -7.09 2.76
C ALA A 268 -4.09 -6.57 4.03
N LEU A 269 -3.42 -5.70 4.82
CA LEU A 269 -4.04 -5.05 5.97
C LEU A 269 -5.24 -4.17 5.60
N ALA A 270 -5.18 -3.48 4.44
CA ALA A 270 -6.32 -2.69 3.93
C ALA A 270 -7.52 -3.55 3.53
N LEU A 271 -7.30 -4.84 3.31
CA LEU A 271 -8.30 -5.85 2.95
C LEU A 271 -8.79 -6.67 4.16
N ASP A 272 -8.34 -6.34 5.37
CA ASP A 272 -8.54 -7.10 6.61
C ASP A 272 -7.99 -8.55 6.54
N VAL A 273 -7.03 -8.82 5.65
CA VAL A 273 -6.30 -10.10 5.58
C VAL A 273 -5.26 -10.15 6.69
N PRO A 274 -5.18 -11.24 7.47
CA PRO A 274 -4.16 -11.38 8.49
C PRO A 274 -2.74 -11.45 7.89
N VAL A 275 -1.77 -10.79 8.52
CA VAL A 275 -0.39 -10.70 8.03
C VAL A 275 0.62 -11.13 9.08
N VAL A 276 1.53 -12.03 8.69
CA VAL A 276 2.82 -12.19 9.39
C VAL A 276 3.83 -11.32 8.65
N ASP A 277 4.23 -10.24 9.28
CA ASP A 277 5.09 -9.21 8.69
C ASP A 277 6.54 -9.37 9.19
N VAL A 278 7.48 -9.56 8.27
CA VAL A 278 8.87 -9.91 8.55
C VAL A 278 9.79 -8.75 8.22
N PHE A 279 10.30 -8.09 9.25
CA PHE A 279 11.14 -6.89 9.18
C PHE A 279 12.60 -7.20 9.53
N TYR A 280 13.39 -7.68 8.58
CA TYR A 280 14.78 -8.12 8.83
C TYR A 280 15.73 -7.02 9.30
N LEU A 281 15.68 -5.83 8.67
CA LEU A 281 16.71 -4.80 8.83
C LEU A 281 16.20 -3.49 9.42
N ASN A 282 14.98 -3.44 9.92
CA ASN A 282 14.41 -2.18 10.36
C ASN A 282 14.86 -1.83 11.79
N ASP A 283 15.25 -0.57 11.94
CA ASP A 283 15.41 0.05 13.25
C ASP A 283 14.03 0.40 13.87
N GLU A 284 14.02 0.77 15.13
CA GLU A 284 12.80 1.15 15.85
C GLU A 284 12.05 2.31 15.17
N ALA A 285 12.76 3.25 14.57
CA ALA A 285 12.16 4.40 13.90
C ALA A 285 11.43 3.98 12.61
N ASN A 286 12.01 3.08 11.82
CA ASN A 286 11.36 2.50 10.65
C ASN A 286 10.13 1.67 11.05
N LEU A 287 10.26 0.87 12.08
CA LEU A 287 9.17 0.04 12.59
C LEU A 287 8.00 0.91 13.07
N ALA A 288 8.27 1.96 13.84
CA ALA A 288 7.26 2.90 14.29
C ALA A 288 6.59 3.67 13.15
N ALA A 289 7.32 3.91 12.05
CA ALA A 289 6.81 4.63 10.88
C ALA A 289 5.99 3.77 9.92
N TRP A 290 6.34 2.49 9.76
CA TRP A 290 5.82 1.63 8.71
C TRP A 290 5.23 0.31 9.20
N GLY A 291 5.50 -0.10 10.43
CA GLY A 291 4.98 -1.35 10.98
C GLY A 291 3.46 -1.37 11.06
N PRO A 292 2.82 -2.54 11.08
CA PRO A 292 1.38 -2.63 11.18
C PRO A 292 0.87 -2.05 12.50
N LYS A 293 -0.23 -1.29 12.44
CA LYS A 293 -0.85 -0.71 13.64
C LYS A 293 -1.63 -1.77 14.42
N ALA A 294 -1.73 -1.60 15.73
CA ALA A 294 -2.32 -2.56 16.65
C ALA A 294 -3.78 -2.97 16.34
N PHE A 295 -4.52 -2.17 15.59
CA PHE A 295 -5.90 -2.49 15.23
C PHE A 295 -6.03 -3.43 14.00
N TYR A 296 -4.91 -3.80 13.34
CA TYR A 296 -4.89 -4.82 12.30
C TYR A 296 -4.62 -6.20 12.89
N ARG A 297 -5.08 -7.24 12.23
CA ARG A 297 -4.72 -8.62 12.56
C ARG A 297 -3.36 -8.95 12.00
N HIS A 298 -2.35 -8.98 12.84
CA HIS A 298 -0.98 -9.24 12.39
C HIS A 298 -0.13 -9.89 13.48
N ARG A 299 0.97 -10.48 13.02
CA ARG A 299 2.15 -10.79 13.83
C ARG A 299 3.34 -10.09 13.20
N LEU A 300 4.17 -9.50 14.04
CA LEU A 300 5.35 -8.78 13.61
C LEU A 300 6.60 -9.51 14.11
N ILE A 301 7.47 -9.87 13.17
CA ILE A 301 8.79 -10.43 13.45
C ILE A 301 9.81 -9.38 13.00
N ALA A 302 10.45 -8.72 13.98
CA ALA A 302 11.35 -7.61 13.74
C ALA A 302 12.77 -7.91 14.27
N ARG A 303 13.67 -6.96 14.08
CA ARG A 303 15.07 -7.08 14.52
C ARG A 303 15.19 -7.57 15.97
N GLY A 304 16.03 -8.58 16.18
CA GLY A 304 16.19 -9.25 17.48
C GLY A 304 15.23 -10.41 17.70
N GLY A 305 14.24 -10.61 16.80
CA GLY A 305 13.37 -11.78 16.81
C GLY A 305 13.98 -12.98 16.09
N ASP A 306 13.29 -14.10 16.21
CA ASP A 306 13.64 -15.35 15.53
C ASP A 306 13.00 -15.36 14.13
N PHE A 307 13.82 -15.30 13.08
CA PHE A 307 13.42 -15.35 11.67
C PHE A 307 13.42 -16.78 11.09
N SER A 308 13.49 -17.81 11.94
CA SER A 308 13.38 -19.19 11.48
C SER A 308 12.02 -19.50 10.87
N ALA A 309 11.98 -20.47 9.96
CA ALA A 309 10.73 -20.95 9.40
C ALA A 309 9.77 -21.49 10.47
N GLU A 310 10.32 -22.09 11.55
CA GLU A 310 9.57 -22.56 12.72
C GLU A 310 8.80 -21.45 13.38
N ASN A 311 9.48 -20.36 13.71
CA ASN A 311 8.84 -19.25 14.41
C ASN A 311 7.83 -18.49 13.52
N ILE A 312 8.18 -18.28 12.24
CA ILE A 312 7.26 -17.66 11.28
C ILE A 312 6.00 -18.53 11.13
N TRP A 313 6.18 -19.84 11.00
CA TRP A 313 5.07 -20.79 10.87
C TRP A 313 4.19 -20.84 12.13
N LYS A 314 4.78 -20.86 13.32
CA LYS A 314 4.05 -20.78 14.59
C LYS A 314 3.16 -19.52 14.64
N ASN A 315 3.72 -18.35 14.33
CA ASN A 315 2.95 -17.10 14.29
C ASN A 315 1.82 -17.14 13.26
N THR A 316 2.03 -17.84 12.14
CA THR A 316 1.00 -18.04 11.11
C THR A 316 -0.14 -18.92 11.63
N GLN A 317 0.19 -20.04 12.31
CA GLN A 317 -0.81 -20.94 12.91
C GLN A 317 -1.65 -20.23 13.98
N ASP A 318 -1.03 -19.39 14.81
CA ASP A 318 -1.73 -18.59 15.82
C ASP A 318 -2.75 -17.65 15.19
N LEU A 319 -2.39 -16.97 14.09
CA LEU A 319 -3.34 -16.11 13.34
C LEU A 319 -4.47 -16.90 12.68
N ILE A 320 -4.19 -18.11 12.18
CA ILE A 320 -5.23 -18.97 11.59
C ILE A 320 -6.22 -19.41 12.68
N ALA A 321 -5.73 -19.83 13.85
CA ALA A 321 -6.56 -20.26 14.97
C ALA A 321 -7.48 -19.13 15.48
N GLU A 322 -6.97 -17.91 15.57
CA GLU A 322 -7.76 -16.72 15.94
C GLU A 322 -8.89 -16.42 14.94
N ASN A 323 -8.70 -16.73 13.64
CA ASN A 323 -9.73 -16.52 12.62
C ASN A 323 -10.89 -17.52 12.69
N ILE A 324 -10.65 -18.72 13.22
CA ILE A 324 -11.68 -19.76 13.34
C ILE A 324 -12.56 -19.50 14.57
N SER A 325 -12.06 -18.70 15.51
CA SER A 325 -12.74 -18.38 16.79
C SER A 325 -13.66 -17.15 16.71
N LEU A 326 -13.70 -16.46 15.57
CA LEU A 326 -14.54 -15.30 15.27
C LEU A 326 -15.66 -15.66 14.30
#